data_8b7b7b7d57663f699b003d29ded77b0e
#
_entry.id   8b7b7b7d57663f699b003d29ded77b0e
#
_cell.length_a   1.000
_cell.length_b   1.000
_cell.length_c   1.000
_cell.angle_alpha   90.00
_cell.angle_beta   90.00
_cell.angle_gamma   90.00
#
_symmetry.space_group_name_H-M   'P 1'
#
loop_
_entity.id
_entity.type
_entity.pdbx_description
1 polymer ?
#
loop_
_entity_poly.entity_id
_entity_poly.type
_entity_poly.pdbx_seq_one_letter_code
_entity_poly.pdbx_strand_id
1 'polypeptide(L)'
;MVTYGADSWTALGDPTRREIFERLVERPRAVGELARGLPVSRPAVSQHLKVLKAAGLVVDRPVGNRRIYQLNPDGVDALRAQLDRFWTRALAAYKAAAEQPTEEVG
;
A
#
# COMPACT_ATOMS: atom_id res chain seq x y z
N MET A 1 4.75 8.15 17.78
CA MET A 1 5.31 7.10 16.96
C MET A 1 4.50 6.88 15.71
N VAL A 2 5.13 6.81 14.61
CA VAL A 2 4.43 6.59 13.35
C VAL A 2 4.22 5.11 13.17
N THR A 3 2.98 4.73 12.86
CA THR A 3 2.66 3.34 12.63
C THR A 3 2.31 3.20 11.17
N TYR A 4 3.20 2.62 10.43
CA TYR A 4 2.89 2.25 9.07
C TYR A 4 2.04 0.98 9.14
N GLY A 5 1.54 0.51 8.11
CA GLY A 5 0.88 -0.78 8.10
C GLY A 5 -0.63 -0.69 8.19
N ALA A 6 -1.17 -0.33 9.33
CA ALA A 6 -2.62 -0.25 9.50
C ALA A 6 -3.26 0.71 8.49
N ASP A 7 -2.68 1.90 8.36
CA ASP A 7 -3.18 2.88 7.41
C ASP A 7 -2.84 2.48 5.98
N SER A 8 -1.79 1.69 5.79
CA SER A 8 -1.40 1.23 4.47
C SER A 8 -2.46 0.32 3.85
N TRP A 9 -3.05 -0.56 4.64
CA TRP A 9 -4.12 -1.41 4.14
C TRP A 9 -5.28 -0.57 3.62
N THR A 10 -5.68 0.42 4.42
CA THR A 10 -6.78 1.31 4.05
C THR A 10 -6.44 2.10 2.78
N ALA A 11 -5.22 2.62 2.72
CA ALA A 11 -4.81 3.40 1.56
C ALA A 11 -4.84 2.57 0.28
N LEU A 12 -4.39 1.33 0.34
CA LEU A 12 -4.37 0.46 -0.84
C LEU A 12 -5.71 -0.19 -1.13
N GLY A 13 -6.73 0.06 -0.31
CA GLY A 13 -8.06 -0.43 -0.58
C GLY A 13 -8.77 0.31 -1.70
N ASP A 14 -8.35 1.52 -2.03
CA ASP A 14 -8.94 2.28 -3.11
C ASP A 14 -8.29 1.88 -4.44
N PRO A 15 -9.06 1.51 -5.46
CA PRO A 15 -8.47 1.04 -6.73
C PRO A 15 -7.58 2.07 -7.42
N THR A 16 -7.95 3.34 -7.37
CA THR A 16 -7.15 4.39 -8.01
C THR A 16 -5.85 4.61 -7.27
N ARG A 17 -5.90 4.60 -5.93
CA ARG A 17 -4.68 4.73 -5.14
C ARG A 17 -3.76 3.55 -5.38
N ARG A 18 -4.30 2.35 -5.49
CA ARG A 18 -3.48 1.17 -5.78
C ARG A 18 -2.82 1.30 -7.15
N GLU A 19 -3.55 1.81 -8.13
CA GLU A 19 -2.99 2.03 -9.46
C GLU A 19 -1.83 3.02 -9.41
N ILE A 20 -1.99 4.11 -8.67
CA ILE A 20 -0.93 5.10 -8.50
C ILE A 20 0.28 4.46 -7.84
N PHE A 21 0.04 3.69 -6.78
CA PHE A 21 1.11 3.01 -6.07
C PHE A 21 1.86 2.06 -7.01
N GLU A 22 1.15 1.30 -7.82
CA GLU A 22 1.77 0.37 -8.76
C GLU A 22 2.64 1.09 -9.79
N ARG A 23 2.22 2.27 -10.23
CA ARG A 23 3.03 3.05 -11.16
C ARG A 23 4.31 3.55 -10.50
N LEU A 24 4.25 3.86 -9.21
CA LEU A 24 5.44 4.27 -8.47
C LEU A 24 6.35 3.09 -8.17
N VAL A 25 5.81 1.87 -8.15
CA VAL A 25 6.66 0.67 -8.06
C VAL A 25 7.59 0.60 -9.27
N GLU A 26 7.11 1.04 -10.43
CA GLU A 26 7.94 1.00 -11.64
C GLU A 26 9.04 2.06 -11.62
N ARG A 27 8.72 3.26 -11.18
CA ARG A 27 9.72 4.33 -11.08
C ARG A 27 9.10 5.58 -10.44
N PRO A 28 9.92 6.47 -9.92
CA PRO A 28 9.42 7.76 -9.42
C PRO A 28 8.75 8.59 -10.53
N ARG A 29 7.73 9.35 -10.16
CA ARG A 29 6.97 10.15 -11.12
C ARG A 29 6.47 11.44 -10.51
N ALA A 30 6.25 12.42 -11.34
CA ALA A 30 5.57 13.65 -10.94
C ALA A 30 4.06 13.48 -11.05
N VAL A 31 3.31 14.36 -10.37
CA VAL A 31 1.85 14.33 -10.38
C VAL A 31 1.31 14.36 -11.81
N GLY A 32 1.87 15.24 -12.63
CA GLY A 32 1.39 15.37 -14.01
C GLY A 32 1.56 14.10 -14.83
N GLU A 33 2.65 13.36 -14.58
CA GLU A 33 2.87 12.09 -15.26
C GLU A 33 1.84 11.05 -14.83
N LEU A 34 1.55 11.00 -13.55
CA LEU A 34 0.55 10.07 -13.04
C LEU A 34 -0.84 10.40 -13.59
N ALA A 35 -1.18 11.67 -13.60
CA ALA A 35 -2.51 12.08 -14.05
C ALA A 35 -2.74 11.77 -15.54
N ARG A 36 -1.69 11.82 -16.34
CA ARG A 36 -1.87 11.56 -17.76
C ARG A 36 -2.30 10.14 -18.06
N GLY A 37 -1.96 9.22 -17.20
CA GLY A 37 -2.29 7.82 -17.44
C GLY A 37 -3.50 7.32 -16.69
N LEU A 38 -4.24 8.21 -16.02
CA LEU A 38 -5.36 7.80 -15.18
C LEU A 38 -6.62 8.57 -15.58
N PRO A 39 -7.80 7.95 -15.44
CA PRO A 39 -9.06 8.62 -15.77
C PRO A 39 -9.54 9.50 -14.61
N VAL A 40 -8.64 10.24 -14.00
CA VAL A 40 -8.97 11.14 -12.89
C VAL A 40 -8.19 12.43 -13.08
N SER A 41 -8.67 13.49 -12.46
CA SER A 41 -8.06 14.79 -12.58
C SER A 41 -6.75 14.89 -11.81
N ARG A 42 -5.94 15.87 -12.15
CA ARG A 42 -4.69 16.11 -11.45
C ARG A 42 -4.91 16.43 -9.97
N PRO A 43 -5.90 17.26 -9.59
CA PRO A 43 -6.19 17.44 -8.16
C PRO A 43 -6.58 16.14 -7.46
N ALA A 44 -7.29 15.24 -8.13
CA ALA A 44 -7.64 13.97 -7.55
C ALA A 44 -6.40 13.12 -7.32
N VAL A 45 -5.47 13.09 -8.27
CA VAL A 45 -4.19 12.39 -8.10
C VAL A 45 -3.44 12.95 -6.90
N SER A 46 -3.39 14.28 -6.77
CA SER A 46 -2.74 14.92 -5.63
C SER A 46 -3.35 14.49 -4.31
N GLN A 47 -4.67 14.36 -4.24
CA GLN A 47 -5.34 13.92 -3.02
C GLN A 47 -5.00 12.46 -2.71
N HIS A 48 -4.97 11.61 -3.73
CA HIS A 48 -4.59 10.21 -3.53
C HIS A 48 -3.15 10.08 -3.06
N LEU A 49 -2.24 10.89 -3.60
CA LEU A 49 -0.85 10.89 -3.16
C LEU A 49 -0.72 11.35 -1.72
N LYS A 50 -1.54 12.31 -1.31
CA LYS A 50 -1.54 12.77 0.07
C LYS A 50 -1.93 11.65 1.03
N VAL A 51 -2.92 10.85 0.66
CA VAL A 51 -3.33 9.71 1.48
C VAL A 51 -2.21 8.66 1.53
N LEU A 52 -1.59 8.36 0.40
CA LEU A 52 -0.48 7.41 0.36
C LEU A 52 0.70 7.89 1.19
N LYS A 53 0.98 9.19 1.14
CA LYS A 53 2.08 9.76 1.91
C LYS A 53 1.78 9.70 3.41
N ALA A 54 0.55 10.03 3.80
CA ALA A 54 0.15 9.95 5.21
C ALA A 54 0.21 8.52 5.73
N ALA A 55 -0.02 7.54 4.87
CA ALA A 55 0.08 6.13 5.23
C ALA A 55 1.54 5.64 5.26
N GLY A 56 2.48 6.49 4.90
CA GLY A 56 3.90 6.11 4.92
C GLY A 56 4.36 5.31 3.72
N LEU A 57 3.53 5.18 2.69
CA LEU A 57 3.87 4.34 1.54
C LEU A 57 4.66 5.08 0.47
N VAL A 58 4.55 6.39 0.42
CA VAL A 58 5.28 7.19 -0.57
C VAL A 58 5.92 8.40 0.11
N VAL A 59 6.96 8.92 -0.51
CA VAL A 59 7.60 10.17 -0.12
C VAL A 59 7.72 11.03 -1.37
N ASP A 60 7.97 12.31 -1.17
CA ASP A 60 8.16 13.21 -2.30
C ASP A 60 9.35 14.11 -2.04
N ARG A 61 9.91 14.63 -3.10
CA ARG A 61 11.03 15.57 -3.03
C ARG A 61 10.92 16.58 -4.17
N PRO A 62 11.41 17.78 -3.94
CA PRO A 62 11.38 18.78 -5.01
C PRO A 62 12.53 18.51 -6.00
N VAL A 63 12.24 18.66 -7.27
CA VAL A 63 13.23 18.56 -8.33
C VAL A 63 12.89 19.67 -9.31
N GLY A 64 13.66 20.77 -9.27
CA GLY A 64 13.33 21.96 -10.01
C GLY A 64 12.04 22.54 -9.47
N ASN A 65 11.07 22.82 -10.35
CA ASN A 65 9.78 23.31 -9.92
C ASN A 65 8.73 22.21 -9.94
N ARG A 66 9.15 20.96 -9.87
CA ARG A 66 8.27 19.80 -9.81
C ARG A 66 8.46 19.07 -8.49
N ARG A 67 7.47 18.26 -8.12
CA ARG A 67 7.61 17.34 -7.02
C ARG A 67 7.57 15.93 -7.57
N ILE A 68 8.56 15.15 -7.20
CA ILE A 68 8.68 13.77 -7.64
C ILE A 68 8.29 12.87 -6.49
N TYR A 69 7.34 11.98 -6.75
CA TYR A 69 6.88 11.02 -5.77
C TYR A 69 7.52 9.67 -6.03
N GLN A 70 7.82 8.95 -4.97
CA GLN A 70 8.42 7.62 -5.08
C GLN A 70 8.02 6.80 -3.88
N LEU A 71 8.23 5.50 -3.96
CA LEU A 71 7.92 4.62 -2.84
C LEU A 71 8.79 4.97 -1.64
N ASN A 72 8.23 4.77 -0.46
CA ASN A 72 8.98 4.87 0.78
C ASN A 72 9.36 3.45 1.19
N PRO A 73 10.63 3.06 1.09
CA PRO A 73 11.02 1.68 1.39
C PRO A 73 10.65 1.25 2.81
N ASP A 74 10.77 2.15 3.79
CA ASP A 74 10.44 1.81 5.16
C ASP A 74 8.96 1.50 5.33
N GLY A 75 8.09 2.28 4.69
CA GLY A 75 6.65 2.04 4.76
C GLY A 75 6.26 0.75 4.06
N VAL A 76 6.88 0.48 2.92
CA VAL A 76 6.62 -0.75 2.18
C VAL A 76 7.10 -1.96 2.97
N ASP A 77 8.27 -1.86 3.60
CA ASP A 77 8.78 -2.95 4.45
C ASP A 77 7.86 -3.20 5.64
N ALA A 78 7.32 -2.13 6.24
CA ALA A 78 6.39 -2.28 7.36
C ALA A 78 5.11 -2.99 6.92
N LEU A 79 4.61 -2.66 5.73
CA LEU A 79 3.44 -3.33 5.18
C LEU A 79 3.72 -4.80 4.93
N ARG A 80 4.88 -5.11 4.37
CA ARG A 80 5.29 -6.47 4.11
C ARG A 80 5.38 -7.27 5.41
N ALA A 81 5.97 -6.69 6.45
CA ALA A 81 6.08 -7.36 7.73
C ALA A 81 4.70 -7.63 8.34
N GLN A 82 3.76 -6.71 8.16
CA GLN A 82 2.40 -6.90 8.65
C GLN A 82 1.72 -8.03 7.88
N LEU A 83 1.92 -8.09 6.58
CA LEU A 83 1.36 -9.16 5.76
C LEU A 83 1.95 -10.50 6.14
N ASP A 84 3.26 -10.56 6.40
CA ASP A 84 3.92 -11.80 6.83
C ASP A 84 3.35 -12.29 8.16
N ARG A 85 3.11 -11.39 9.11
CA ARG A 85 2.52 -11.77 10.39
C ARG A 85 1.09 -12.29 10.22
N PHE A 86 0.34 -11.63 9.37
CA PHE A 86 -1.01 -12.07 9.09
C PHE A 86 -1.00 -13.46 8.45
N TRP A 87 -0.11 -13.66 7.47
CA TRP A 87 0.00 -14.93 6.78
C TRP A 87 0.39 -16.05 7.72
N THR A 88 1.37 -15.79 8.60
CA THR A 88 1.82 -16.78 9.57
C THR A 88 0.68 -17.20 10.49
N ARG A 89 -0.09 -16.23 10.98
CA ARG A 89 -1.23 -16.55 11.84
C ARG A 89 -2.32 -17.30 11.08
N ALA A 90 -2.56 -16.92 9.85
CA ALA A 90 -3.57 -17.59 9.04
C ALA A 90 -3.18 -19.06 8.79
N LEU A 91 -1.90 -19.28 8.47
CA LEU A 91 -1.41 -20.64 8.25
C LEU A 91 -1.48 -21.46 9.53
N ALA A 92 -1.11 -20.88 10.68
CA ALA A 92 -1.17 -21.59 11.95
C ALA A 92 -2.61 -21.99 12.29
N ALA A 93 -3.56 -21.08 12.04
CA ALA A 93 -4.97 -21.37 12.30
C ALA A 93 -5.48 -22.47 11.36
N TYR A 94 -5.09 -22.41 10.10
CA TYR A 94 -5.48 -23.43 9.14
C TYR A 94 -4.91 -24.79 9.54
N LYS A 95 -3.65 -24.83 9.92
CA LYS A 95 -3.00 -26.06 10.33
C LYS A 95 -3.67 -26.65 11.56
N ALA A 96 -3.95 -25.82 12.55
CA ALA A 96 -4.61 -26.27 13.77
C ALA A 96 -5.99 -26.87 13.47
N ALA A 97 -6.74 -26.22 12.56
CA ALA A 97 -8.05 -26.73 12.18
C ALA A 97 -7.95 -28.04 11.44
N ALA A 98 -6.95 -28.19 10.57
CA ALA A 98 -6.77 -29.42 9.82
C ALA A 98 -6.33 -30.59 10.68
N GLU A 99 -5.58 -30.30 11.75
CA GLU A 99 -5.10 -31.36 12.63
C GLU A 99 -6.07 -31.71 13.74
N GLN A 100 -7.15 -30.93 13.87
CA GLN A 100 -8.08 -31.20 14.91
C GLN A 100 -8.89 -32.44 14.59
N PRO A 101 -9.14 -33.33 15.52
CA PRO A 101 -9.97 -34.48 15.23
C PRO A 101 -11.36 -34.01 14.87
N THR A 102 -11.90 -34.67 13.84
CA THR A 102 -13.10 -34.22 13.38
C THR A 102 -14.12 -34.81 14.17
N GLU A 103 -14.83 -34.36 14.94
CA GLU A 103 -15.71 -34.89 15.60
C GLU A 103 -16.79 -34.91 14.96
N GLU A 104 -16.98 -34.82 14.06
CA GLU A 104 -17.79 -34.78 13.39
C GLU A 104 -18.62 -35.28 13.43
N VAL A 105 -19.08 -35.48 13.52
CA VAL A 105 -19.78 -35.75 13.55
C VAL A 105 -20.54 -36.16 12.90
N GLY A 106 -20.61 -36.17 12.68
CA GLY A 106 -21.32 -36.84 11.90
C GLY A 106 -22.45 -37.28 11.81
#